data_237a7b058745a4f56904c5fc294f4c4c
#
_entry.id   237a7b058745a4f56904c5fc294f4c4c
#
_cell.length_a   1.000
_cell.length_b   1.000
_cell.length_c   1.000
_cell.angle_alpha   90.00
_cell.angle_beta   90.00
_cell.angle_gamma   90.00
#
_symmetry.space_group_name_H-M   'P 1'
#
loop_
_entity.id
_entity.type
_entity.pdbx_description
1 polymer ?
#
loop_
_entity_poly.entity_id
_entity_poly.type
_entity_poly.pdbx_seq_one_letter_code
_entity_poly.pdbx_strand_id
1 'polypeptide(L)'
;MIQLKAYKFRIYPSDEQKIFFSKTFGCVRLVYNLMLNDRIKAYEESKGNPDKKIKYPTPAKYKKEYEFLKEVDSLALANAQMNLDKAYKNFFRNKSIGFPKFKSKKNPVQSYTTNNQNGTVNIFRKWLKVPKLKELVKIKVHRKIEGIIKSATI
;
A
#
# COMPACT_ATOMS: atom_id res chain seq x y z
N MET A 1 8.95 8.43 26.51
CA MET A 1 9.54 7.80 25.31
C MET A 1 8.44 7.27 24.40
N ILE A 2 8.47 7.66 23.13
CA ILE A 2 7.51 7.14 22.15
C ILE A 2 7.98 5.76 21.69
N GLN A 3 7.10 4.77 21.78
CA GLN A 3 7.40 3.41 21.39
C GLN A 3 6.38 2.94 20.35
N LEU A 4 6.86 2.34 19.26
CA LEU A 4 6.00 1.71 18.26
C LEU A 4 5.75 0.25 18.62
N LYS A 5 4.48 -0.15 18.63
CA LYS A 5 4.07 -1.53 18.87
C LYS A 5 3.25 -2.05 17.70
N ALA A 6 3.43 -3.30 17.35
CA ALA A 6 2.64 -3.96 16.32
C ALA A 6 1.70 -4.98 16.96
N TYR A 7 0.47 -5.02 16.46
CA TYR A 7 -0.58 -5.94 16.89
C TYR A 7 -1.06 -6.71 15.67
N LYS A 8 -1.26 -8.02 15.80
CA LYS A 8 -1.77 -8.86 14.73
C LYS A 8 -3.07 -9.50 15.17
N PHE A 9 -4.16 -9.20 14.46
CA PHE A 9 -5.47 -9.73 14.75
C PHE A 9 -6.06 -10.42 13.52
N ARG A 10 -6.88 -11.43 13.75
CA ARG A 10 -7.62 -12.08 12.67
C ARG A 10 -8.91 -11.30 12.37
N ILE A 11 -9.18 -11.08 11.09
CA ILE A 11 -10.41 -10.47 10.61
C ILE A 11 -11.28 -11.50 9.89
N TYR A 12 -12.58 -11.25 9.90
CA TYR A 12 -13.59 -12.12 9.27
C TYR A 12 -14.44 -11.27 8.33
N PRO A 13 -13.92 -10.94 7.14
CA PRO A 13 -14.66 -10.11 6.20
C PRO A 13 -15.85 -10.86 5.59
N SER A 14 -16.94 -10.13 5.31
CA SER A 14 -18.05 -10.63 4.51
C SER A 14 -17.61 -10.87 3.06
N ASP A 15 -18.44 -11.52 2.26
CA ASP A 15 -18.12 -11.77 0.85
C ASP A 15 -17.91 -10.46 0.07
N GLU A 16 -18.74 -9.46 0.32
CA GLU A 16 -18.60 -8.13 -0.28
C GLU A 16 -17.30 -7.44 0.15
N GLN A 17 -16.93 -7.57 1.42
CA GLN A 17 -15.69 -7.01 1.94
C GLN A 17 -14.46 -7.74 1.36
N LYS A 18 -14.54 -9.03 1.15
CA LYS A 18 -13.49 -9.80 0.47
C LYS A 18 -13.28 -9.32 -0.96
N ILE A 19 -14.34 -9.01 -1.68
CA ILE A 19 -14.29 -8.45 -3.03
C ILE A 19 -13.59 -7.08 -2.97
N PHE A 20 -13.95 -6.23 -2.02
CA PHE A 20 -13.32 -4.93 -1.83
C PHE A 20 -11.82 -5.06 -1.54
N PHE A 21 -11.43 -5.95 -0.64
CA PHE A 21 -10.01 -6.16 -0.32
C PHE A 21 -9.24 -6.71 -1.51
N SER A 22 -9.80 -7.67 -2.24
CA SER A 22 -9.18 -8.21 -3.45
C SER A 22 -8.95 -7.13 -4.51
N LYS A 23 -9.92 -6.24 -4.69
CA LYS A 23 -9.82 -5.10 -5.58
C LYS A 23 -8.72 -4.13 -5.14
N THR A 24 -8.64 -3.85 -3.84
CA THR A 24 -7.60 -2.99 -3.27
C THR A 24 -6.22 -3.60 -3.47
N PHE A 25 -6.05 -4.89 -3.22
CA PHE A 25 -4.78 -5.58 -3.47
C PHE A 25 -4.38 -5.47 -4.94
N GLY A 26 -5.32 -5.65 -5.85
CA GLY A 26 -5.08 -5.52 -7.30
C GLY A 26 -4.67 -4.12 -7.70
N CYS A 27 -5.34 -3.10 -7.17
CA CYS A 27 -5.01 -1.70 -7.43
C CYS A 27 -3.63 -1.31 -6.90
N VAL A 28 -3.30 -1.72 -5.67
CA VAL A 28 -1.99 -1.47 -5.06
C VAL A 28 -0.88 -2.13 -5.87
N ARG A 29 -1.08 -3.37 -6.30
CA ARG A 29 -0.14 -4.08 -7.16
C ARG A 29 0.03 -3.40 -8.50
N LEU A 30 -1.06 -2.99 -9.13
CA LEU A 30 -1.03 -2.28 -10.42
C LEU A 30 -0.23 -1.00 -10.32
N VAL A 31 -0.51 -0.15 -9.33
CA VAL A 31 0.20 1.12 -9.14
C VAL A 31 1.68 0.88 -8.89
N TYR A 32 2.03 -0.07 -8.04
CA TYR A 32 3.42 -0.44 -7.79
C TYR A 32 4.14 -0.82 -9.09
N ASN A 33 3.52 -1.68 -9.89
CA ASN A 33 4.10 -2.15 -11.14
C ASN A 33 4.21 -1.05 -12.20
N LEU A 34 3.18 -0.20 -12.34
CA LEU A 34 3.21 0.94 -13.25
C LEU A 34 4.32 1.93 -12.89
N MET A 35 4.46 2.22 -11.60
CA MET A 35 5.51 3.12 -11.11
C MET A 35 6.91 2.53 -11.34
N LEU A 36 7.07 1.24 -11.07
CA LEU A 36 8.34 0.55 -11.32
C LEU A 36 8.70 0.60 -12.81
N ASN A 37 7.75 0.30 -13.68
CA ASN A 37 7.94 0.35 -15.13
C ASN A 37 8.32 1.75 -15.60
N ASP A 38 7.62 2.78 -15.12
CA ASP A 38 7.91 4.18 -15.49
C ASP A 38 9.27 4.63 -14.97
N ARG A 39 9.71 4.19 -13.81
CA ARG A 39 11.06 4.47 -13.29
C ARG A 39 12.15 3.81 -14.13
N ILE A 40 11.94 2.58 -14.55
CA ILE A 40 12.88 1.87 -15.42
C ILE A 40 13.03 2.61 -16.76
N LYS A 41 11.90 3.02 -17.36
CA LYS A 41 11.91 3.79 -18.62
C LYS A 41 12.60 5.14 -18.46
N ALA A 42 12.28 5.87 -17.38
CA ALA A 42 12.89 7.17 -17.10
C ALA A 42 14.41 7.07 -16.95
N TYR A 43 14.88 6.03 -16.28
CA TYR A 43 16.31 5.77 -16.12
C TYR A 43 16.97 5.47 -17.48
N GLU A 44 16.37 4.62 -18.31
CA GLU A 44 16.87 4.31 -19.64
C GLU A 44 16.96 5.56 -20.53
N GLU A 45 15.95 6.41 -20.50
CA GLU A 45 15.96 7.69 -21.23
C GLU A 45 17.02 8.66 -20.70
N SER A 46 17.33 8.63 -19.40
CA SER A 46 18.31 9.51 -18.79
C SER A 46 19.75 9.13 -19.07
N LYS A 47 20.03 7.89 -19.47
CA LYS A 47 21.41 7.43 -19.79
C LYS A 47 22.05 8.24 -20.89
N GLY A 48 21.28 8.73 -21.85
CA GLY A 48 21.76 9.56 -22.96
C GLY A 48 21.89 11.05 -22.62
N ASN A 49 21.39 11.49 -21.46
CA ASN A 49 21.37 12.91 -21.07
C ASN A 49 21.51 13.05 -19.54
N PRO A 50 22.75 13.10 -19.00
CA PRO A 50 23.01 13.14 -17.57
C PRO A 50 22.48 14.40 -16.88
N ASP A 51 22.21 15.48 -17.61
CA ASP A 51 21.68 16.72 -17.04
C ASP A 51 20.14 16.72 -16.92
N LYS A 52 19.47 15.71 -17.46
CA LYS A 52 18.03 15.60 -17.41
C LYS A 52 17.59 15.12 -16.02
N LYS A 53 16.85 15.98 -15.31
CA LYS A 53 16.22 15.59 -14.04
C LYS A 53 15.11 14.58 -14.29
N ILE A 54 15.19 13.46 -13.58
CA ILE A 54 14.17 12.42 -13.64
C ILE A 54 13.02 12.80 -12.73
N LYS A 55 11.81 12.98 -13.32
CA LYS A 55 10.58 13.12 -12.56
C LYS A 55 9.91 11.76 -12.45
N TYR A 56 9.73 11.30 -11.23
CA TYR A 56 9.02 10.07 -10.98
C TYR A 56 7.51 10.35 -10.83
N PRO A 57 6.65 9.55 -11.49
CA PRO A 57 5.21 9.74 -11.37
C PRO A 57 4.71 9.41 -9.96
N THR A 58 3.58 10.00 -9.62
CA THR A 58 2.85 9.73 -8.37
C THR A 58 1.59 8.92 -8.67
N PRO A 59 0.95 8.29 -7.67
CA PRO A 59 -0.30 7.57 -7.89
C PRO A 59 -1.41 8.41 -8.54
N ALA A 60 -1.42 9.73 -8.32
CA ALA A 60 -2.40 10.63 -8.91
C ALA A 60 -2.38 10.63 -10.46
N LYS A 61 -1.21 10.44 -11.07
CA LYS A 61 -1.09 10.32 -12.52
C LYS A 61 -1.90 9.15 -13.06
N TYR A 62 -1.82 8.01 -12.39
CA TYR A 62 -2.46 6.78 -12.84
C TYR A 62 -3.97 6.79 -12.63
N LYS A 63 -4.49 7.55 -11.66
CA LYS A 63 -5.94 7.71 -11.47
C LYS A 63 -6.63 8.34 -12.67
N LYS A 64 -5.93 9.15 -13.47
CA LYS A 64 -6.45 9.72 -14.71
C LYS A 64 -6.56 8.69 -15.81
N GLU A 65 -5.61 7.76 -15.91
CA GLU A 65 -5.60 6.69 -16.91
C GLU A 65 -6.50 5.51 -16.50
N TYR A 66 -6.56 5.21 -15.20
CA TYR A 66 -7.31 4.10 -14.63
C TYR A 66 -8.28 4.62 -13.57
N GLU A 67 -9.46 5.03 -13.98
CA GLU A 67 -10.45 5.65 -13.10
C GLU A 67 -10.85 4.77 -11.92
N PHE A 68 -10.84 3.44 -12.10
CA PHE A 68 -11.18 2.51 -11.02
C PHE A 68 -10.24 2.62 -9.81
N LEU A 69 -9.06 3.23 -9.96
CA LEU A 69 -8.16 3.49 -8.83
C LEU A 69 -8.74 4.49 -7.83
N LYS A 70 -9.71 5.30 -8.24
CA LYS A 70 -10.41 6.23 -7.34
C LYS A 70 -11.34 5.53 -6.37
N GLU A 71 -11.71 4.28 -6.64
CA GLU A 71 -12.63 3.51 -5.81
C GLU A 71 -11.97 2.92 -4.57
N VAL A 72 -10.63 2.87 -4.54
CA VAL A 72 -9.88 2.36 -3.40
C VAL A 72 -9.25 3.47 -2.58
N ASP A 73 -8.79 3.13 -1.39
CA ASP A 73 -8.15 4.07 -0.47
C ASP A 73 -6.90 4.69 -1.11
N SER A 74 -6.88 6.02 -1.23
CA SER A 74 -5.74 6.74 -1.80
C SER A 74 -4.46 6.59 -0.98
N LEU A 75 -4.58 6.40 0.34
CA LEU A 75 -3.43 6.13 1.21
C LEU A 75 -2.83 4.75 0.95
N ALA A 76 -3.64 3.77 0.56
CA ALA A 76 -3.13 2.46 0.13
C ALA A 76 -2.23 2.60 -1.10
N LEU A 77 -2.64 3.44 -2.06
CA LEU A 77 -1.84 3.73 -3.26
C LEU A 77 -0.56 4.52 -2.91
N ALA A 78 -0.65 5.48 -1.99
CA ALA A 78 0.51 6.23 -1.51
C ALA A 78 1.52 5.31 -0.81
N ASN A 79 1.05 4.35 -0.02
CA ASN A 79 1.93 3.36 0.61
C ASN A 79 2.61 2.44 -0.42
N ALA A 80 1.95 2.15 -1.55
CA ALA A 80 2.59 1.42 -2.65
C ALA A 80 3.80 2.20 -3.19
N GLN A 81 3.68 3.50 -3.35
CA GLN A 81 4.79 4.38 -3.73
C GLN A 81 5.92 4.34 -2.70
N MET A 82 5.58 4.47 -1.43
CA MET A 82 6.56 4.42 -0.35
C MET A 82 7.30 3.08 -0.30
N ASN A 83 6.59 1.99 -0.54
CA ASN A 83 7.19 0.65 -0.59
C ASN A 83 8.17 0.51 -1.75
N LEU A 84 7.84 1.07 -2.91
CA LEU A 84 8.76 1.09 -4.06
C LEU A 84 9.99 1.94 -3.77
N ASP A 85 9.81 3.13 -3.19
CA ASP A 85 10.92 4.00 -2.79
C ASP A 85 11.86 3.28 -1.82
N LYS A 86 11.29 2.56 -0.86
CA LYS A 86 12.05 1.78 0.11
C LYS A 86 12.82 0.63 -0.56
N ALA A 87 12.19 -0.04 -1.53
CA ALA A 87 12.85 -1.12 -2.28
C ALA A 87 14.06 -0.60 -3.05
N TYR A 88 13.95 0.57 -3.68
CA TYR A 88 15.07 1.22 -4.36
C TYR A 88 16.17 1.63 -3.38
N LYS A 89 15.82 2.25 -2.26
CA LYS A 89 16.79 2.65 -1.23
C LYS A 89 17.56 1.43 -0.69
N ASN A 90 16.87 0.33 -0.45
CA ASN A 90 17.49 -0.90 0.02
C ASN A 90 18.45 -1.47 -1.02
N PHE A 91 18.07 -1.46 -2.29
CA PHE A 91 18.94 -1.90 -3.38
C PHE A 91 20.21 -1.05 -3.50
N PHE A 92 20.08 0.29 -3.45
CA PHE A 92 21.25 1.18 -3.54
C PHE A 92 22.17 1.06 -2.33
N ARG A 93 21.61 0.78 -1.15
CA ARG A 93 22.41 0.56 0.06
C ARG A 93 23.16 -0.78 0.03
N ASN A 94 22.51 -1.81 -0.47
CA ASN A 94 23.07 -3.16 -0.55
C ASN A 94 22.55 -3.88 -1.81
N LYS A 95 23.36 -3.91 -2.85
CA LYS A 95 23.00 -4.51 -4.15
C LYS A 95 22.71 -6.02 -4.06
N SER A 96 23.20 -6.70 -3.02
CA SER A 96 22.91 -8.13 -2.84
C SER A 96 21.42 -8.41 -2.57
N ILE A 97 20.66 -7.41 -2.10
CA ILE A 97 19.20 -7.52 -1.89
C ILE A 97 18.47 -7.70 -3.23
N GLY A 98 19.03 -7.18 -4.33
CA GLY A 98 18.46 -7.26 -5.66
C GLY A 98 17.61 -6.05 -6.03
N PHE A 99 17.44 -5.85 -7.32
CA PHE A 99 16.66 -4.77 -7.90
C PHE A 99 15.16 -4.99 -7.60
N PRO A 100 14.35 -3.92 -7.41
CA PRO A 100 12.92 -4.07 -7.21
C PRO A 100 12.26 -4.89 -8.32
N LYS A 101 11.42 -5.83 -7.94
CA LYS A 101 10.75 -6.75 -8.87
C LYS A 101 9.27 -6.40 -9.01
N PHE A 102 8.72 -6.66 -10.19
CA PHE A 102 7.28 -6.59 -10.42
C PHE A 102 6.54 -7.57 -9.52
N LYS A 103 5.40 -7.14 -9.01
CA LYS A 103 4.54 -7.98 -8.17
C LYS A 103 3.61 -8.81 -9.03
N SER A 104 3.37 -10.05 -8.63
CA SER A 104 2.52 -11.00 -9.33
C SER A 104 1.25 -11.31 -8.55
N LYS A 105 0.13 -11.47 -9.27
CA LYS A 105 -1.13 -11.95 -8.70
C LYS A 105 -1.01 -13.39 -8.17
N LYS A 106 -0.07 -14.16 -8.70
CA LYS A 106 0.17 -15.54 -8.27
C LYS A 106 0.80 -15.66 -6.87
N ASN A 107 1.37 -14.55 -6.35
CA ASN A 107 1.89 -14.56 -4.99
C ASN A 107 0.73 -14.78 -4.00
N PRO A 108 0.79 -15.82 -3.16
CA PRO A 108 -0.29 -16.10 -2.20
C PRO A 108 -0.43 -15.03 -1.11
N VAL A 109 0.62 -14.27 -0.83
CA VAL A 109 0.58 -13.21 0.17
C VAL A 109 0.25 -11.89 -0.51
N GLN A 110 -0.99 -11.43 -0.30
CA GLN A 110 -1.48 -10.14 -0.78
C GLN A 110 -1.71 -9.24 0.42
N SER A 111 -1.28 -8.00 0.33
CA SER A 111 -1.50 -7.04 1.42
C SER A 111 -1.51 -5.60 0.93
N TYR A 112 -2.14 -4.71 1.69
CA TYR A 112 -1.99 -3.28 1.51
C TYR A 112 -1.94 -2.60 2.87
N THR A 113 -1.33 -1.43 2.92
CA THR A 113 -1.20 -0.63 4.13
C THR A 113 -1.95 0.68 3.96
N THR A 114 -2.71 1.07 4.96
CA THR A 114 -3.36 2.37 5.03
C THR A 114 -3.00 3.06 6.34
N ASN A 115 -3.09 4.38 6.36
CA ASN A 115 -2.75 5.20 7.51
C ASN A 115 -4.01 5.72 8.19
N ASN A 116 -3.94 5.84 9.52
CA ASN A 116 -5.03 6.45 10.27
C ASN A 116 -4.96 7.97 10.15
N GLN A 117 -6.03 8.56 9.63
CA GLN A 117 -6.21 10.02 9.56
C GLN A 117 -7.44 10.38 10.39
N ASN A 118 -7.21 10.79 11.64
CA ASN A 118 -8.28 11.25 12.54
C ASN A 118 -9.44 10.25 12.69
N GLY A 119 -9.11 8.97 12.86
CA GLY A 119 -10.10 7.93 13.10
C GLY A 119 -10.60 7.18 11.87
N THR A 120 -9.94 7.33 10.71
CA THR A 120 -10.29 6.56 9.51
C THR A 120 -9.98 5.07 9.66
N VAL A 121 -9.02 4.72 10.53
CA VAL A 121 -8.74 3.35 10.94
C VAL A 121 -8.99 3.26 12.43
N ASN A 122 -9.94 2.43 12.86
CA ASN A 122 -10.26 2.30 14.29
C ASN A 122 -10.81 0.90 14.58
N ILE A 123 -10.73 0.52 15.86
CA ILE A 123 -11.29 -0.74 16.36
C ILE A 123 -12.27 -0.42 17.48
N PHE A 124 -13.53 -0.89 17.32
CA PHE A 124 -14.60 -0.76 18.29
C PHE A 124 -15.02 -2.15 18.75
N ARG A 125 -14.58 -2.58 19.92
CA ARG A 125 -14.87 -3.93 20.45
C ARG A 125 -14.41 -5.00 19.44
N LYS A 126 -15.35 -5.66 18.73
CA LYS A 126 -15.07 -6.70 17.72
C LYS A 126 -15.23 -6.22 16.28
N TRP A 127 -15.16 -4.91 16.05
CA TRP A 127 -15.38 -4.29 14.75
C TRP A 127 -14.20 -3.42 14.35
N LEU A 128 -13.77 -3.59 13.12
CA LEU A 128 -12.69 -2.83 12.51
C LEU A 128 -13.26 -1.86 11.47
N LYS A 129 -12.90 -0.59 11.59
CA LYS A 129 -13.18 0.43 10.59
C LYS A 129 -11.95 0.64 9.71
N VAL A 130 -12.15 0.59 8.39
CA VAL A 130 -11.12 0.91 7.40
C VAL A 130 -11.68 1.90 6.37
N PRO A 131 -10.82 2.75 5.76
CA PRO A 131 -11.27 3.71 4.75
C PRO A 131 -11.94 3.03 3.55
N LYS A 132 -12.93 3.71 2.95
CA LYS A 132 -13.67 3.28 1.77
C LYS A 132 -14.65 2.13 1.98
N LEU A 133 -14.65 1.46 3.13
CA LEU A 133 -15.69 0.51 3.50
C LEU A 133 -16.73 1.20 4.38
N LYS A 134 -18.00 1.12 3.99
CA LYS A 134 -19.11 1.66 4.77
C LYS A 134 -19.37 0.83 5.99
N GLU A 135 -19.33 -0.48 5.85
CA GLU A 135 -19.60 -1.43 6.92
C GLU A 135 -18.31 -1.82 7.65
N LEU A 136 -18.45 -2.06 8.94
CA LEU A 136 -17.35 -2.49 9.79
C LEU A 136 -17.01 -3.96 9.53
N VAL A 137 -15.72 -4.30 9.60
CA VAL A 137 -15.23 -5.67 9.42
C VAL A 137 -15.13 -6.34 10.77
N LYS A 138 -15.64 -7.57 10.89
CA LYS A 138 -15.51 -8.35 12.11
C LYS A 138 -14.04 -8.68 12.39
N ILE A 139 -13.60 -8.44 13.63
CA ILE A 139 -12.22 -8.68 14.07
C ILE A 139 -12.22 -9.39 15.42
N LYS A 140 -11.28 -10.30 15.62
CA LYS A 140 -11.05 -10.95 16.91
C LYS A 140 -9.92 -10.23 17.64
N VAL A 141 -10.29 -9.43 18.63
CA VAL A 141 -9.33 -8.71 19.48
C VAL A 141 -9.01 -9.58 20.69
N HIS A 142 -7.82 -10.15 20.70
CA HIS A 142 -7.37 -11.04 21.78
C HIS A 142 -6.41 -10.34 22.76
N ARG A 143 -6.06 -9.09 22.49
CA ARG A 143 -5.26 -8.27 23.41
C ARG A 143 -5.61 -6.80 23.22
N LYS A 144 -5.57 -6.05 24.31
CA LYS A 144 -5.89 -4.63 24.29
C LYS A 144 -4.83 -3.83 23.52
N ILE A 145 -5.28 -2.94 22.64
CA ILE A 145 -4.40 -2.00 21.96
C ILE A 145 -4.14 -0.82 22.88
N GLU A 146 -2.88 -0.54 23.11
CA GLU A 146 -2.42 0.61 23.88
C GLU A 146 -1.93 1.71 22.94
N GLY A 147 -2.35 2.96 23.18
CA GLY A 147 -1.91 4.10 22.39
C GLY A 147 -2.78 4.38 21.17
N ILE A 148 -2.22 5.14 20.25
CA ILE A 148 -2.89 5.62 19.06
C ILE A 148 -2.56 4.72 17.86
N ILE A 149 -3.59 4.31 17.11
CA ILE A 149 -3.41 3.54 15.87
C ILE A 149 -2.81 4.47 14.80
N LYS A 150 -1.66 4.11 14.28
CA LYS A 150 -0.97 4.87 13.22
C LYS A 150 -1.33 4.36 11.83
N SER A 151 -1.31 3.05 11.66
CA SER A 151 -1.57 2.41 10.38
C SER A 151 -2.10 1.00 10.57
N ALA A 152 -2.65 0.45 9.49
CA ALA A 152 -3.08 -0.95 9.44
C ALA A 152 -2.63 -1.57 8.13
N THR A 153 -2.16 -2.80 8.20
CA THR A 153 -1.86 -3.64 7.03
C THR A 153 -2.84 -4.80 7.00
N ILE A 154 -3.54 -4.95 5.91
CA ILE A 154 -4.57 -5.98 5.70
C ILE A 154 -4.09 -6.98 4.67
#